data_e6cc63e99c7373894a6f54389b272d6b
#
_entry.id   e6cc63e99c7373894a6f54389b272d6b
#
_cell.length_a   1.000
_cell.length_b   1.000
_cell.length_c   1.000
_cell.angle_alpha   90.00
_cell.angle_beta   90.00
_cell.angle_gamma   90.00
#
_symmetry.space_group_name_H-M   'P 1'
#
loop_
_entity.id
_entity.type
_entity.pdbx_description
1 polymer ?
#
loop_
_entity_poly.entity_id
_entity_poly.type
_entity_poly.pdbx_seq_one_letter_code
_entity_poly.pdbx_strand_id
1 'polypeptide(L)'
;MEEQQAKTPQEVIKNKGNVIKTRDDRELILIDLKGKVVNPEKCSWTPNNSETVNNSVFRSRIEPWLTSLFQSEHLSLLCGSGITTAISLLAYGKSGTTMEDITFSNYKDEIGAAVDASAKASGREKGNMEDQIRVANDLLRGLKVLGDENAVKLEEELHTIITNFATSLLSSEKEIAISSEDKRENAYRALINFLLSFASRTGNKERLNIFTTNYDRLIEVGAELAGIHLMDRFVGTIMPIFRSSRLNLDLHYNPPGIRGEPRYLEGVARITKLHGSLDWVQSGGEIRRIGLPFGAANINPYLEAPGLQGADALKLMIYPNSAKDRETAEYPYVELFRDLAASICRPNSTLVTYGYGFGDEHINRVLSDMLTIPSTHLVIISYDDPIGRILKFYSESAHKDQMSILIGANLGDITNLTKDYLPKSAIDRATIRMAELLQNRMGVASNIANPTIPAQIEPSTTNESATEEIINSES
;
A
#
# COMPACT_ATOMS: atom_id res chain seq x y z
N MET A 1 -23.79 24.52 -33.06
CA MET A 1 -22.76 23.54 -32.63
C MET A 1 -22.27 24.01 -31.28
N GLU A 2 -22.74 23.40 -30.21
CA GLU A 2 -22.22 23.67 -28.89
C GLU A 2 -20.75 23.23 -28.87
N GLU A 3 -19.83 24.17 -28.63
CA GLU A 3 -18.45 23.85 -28.30
C GLU A 3 -18.48 22.96 -27.04
N GLN A 4 -18.29 21.65 -27.21
CA GLN A 4 -18.03 20.77 -26.07
C GLN A 4 -16.73 21.25 -25.45
N GLN A 5 -16.83 21.99 -24.34
CA GLN A 5 -15.68 22.31 -23.52
C GLN A 5 -14.90 21.04 -23.23
N ALA A 6 -13.61 21.04 -23.55
CA ALA A 6 -12.73 19.90 -23.31
C ALA A 6 -12.73 19.59 -21.81
N LYS A 7 -13.19 18.40 -21.44
CA LYS A 7 -13.21 17.96 -20.03
C LYS A 7 -11.79 17.90 -19.48
N THR A 8 -11.60 18.43 -18.30
CA THR A 8 -10.34 18.34 -17.58
C THR A 8 -10.11 16.93 -17.00
N PRO A 9 -8.87 16.50 -16.77
CA PRO A 9 -8.59 15.22 -16.10
C PRO A 9 -9.34 15.06 -14.77
N GLN A 10 -9.45 16.14 -13.99
CA GLN A 10 -10.15 16.15 -12.71
C GLN A 10 -11.66 15.92 -12.85
N GLU A 11 -12.28 16.51 -13.87
CA GLU A 11 -13.70 16.28 -14.16
C GLU A 11 -13.99 14.83 -14.60
N VAL A 12 -13.06 14.23 -15.36
CA VAL A 12 -13.17 12.83 -15.76
C VAL A 12 -13.13 11.92 -14.54
N ILE A 13 -12.19 12.13 -13.62
CA ILE A 13 -12.07 11.35 -12.38
C ILE A 13 -13.31 11.51 -11.51
N LYS A 14 -13.79 12.74 -11.28
CA LYS A 14 -15.03 13.02 -10.51
C LYS A 14 -16.24 12.27 -11.07
N ASN A 15 -16.30 12.10 -12.39
CA ASN A 15 -17.37 11.37 -13.08
C ASN A 15 -17.05 9.87 -13.22
N LYS A 16 -16.17 9.31 -12.37
CA LYS A 16 -15.77 7.89 -12.36
C LYS A 16 -15.18 7.38 -13.68
N GLY A 17 -14.63 8.28 -14.48
CA GLY A 17 -13.84 7.93 -15.65
C GLY A 17 -12.42 7.52 -15.27
N ASN A 18 -11.59 7.32 -16.29
CA ASN A 18 -10.21 6.88 -16.11
C ASN A 18 -9.25 7.87 -16.77
N VAL A 19 -8.09 8.06 -16.13
CA VAL A 19 -6.96 8.82 -16.65
C VAL A 19 -5.77 7.89 -16.73
N ILE A 20 -5.21 7.74 -17.93
CA ILE A 20 -4.13 6.80 -18.20
C ILE A 20 -2.97 7.49 -18.92
N LYS A 21 -1.75 7.14 -18.55
CA LYS A 21 -0.53 7.41 -19.30
C LYS A 21 0.44 6.25 -19.08
N THR A 22 0.79 5.57 -20.15
CA THR A 22 1.72 4.43 -20.14
C THR A 22 2.62 4.47 -21.35
N ARG A 23 3.75 3.79 -21.30
CA ARG A 23 4.69 3.59 -22.42
C ARG A 23 5.07 4.92 -23.08
N ASP A 24 4.72 5.03 -24.36
CA ASP A 24 4.99 6.12 -25.29
C ASP A 24 3.91 7.22 -25.32
N ASP A 25 2.92 7.15 -24.40
CA ASP A 25 1.95 8.25 -24.28
C ASP A 25 2.66 9.53 -23.84
N ARG A 26 2.56 10.58 -24.64
CA ARG A 26 3.15 11.88 -24.32
C ARG A 26 2.34 12.66 -23.31
N GLU A 27 1.01 12.50 -23.38
CA GLU A 27 0.04 13.19 -22.54
C GLU A 27 -0.92 12.22 -21.85
N LEU A 28 -1.71 12.74 -20.93
CA LEU A 28 -2.77 11.99 -20.27
C LEU A 28 -3.89 11.68 -21.26
N ILE A 29 -4.29 10.43 -21.35
CA ILE A 29 -5.46 9.98 -22.10
C ILE A 29 -6.66 9.92 -21.16
N LEU A 30 -7.71 10.61 -21.52
CA LEU A 30 -8.93 10.77 -20.72
C LEU A 30 -10.03 9.86 -21.27
N ILE A 31 -10.61 9.03 -20.42
CA ILE A 31 -11.62 8.03 -20.82
C ILE A 31 -12.81 8.16 -19.87
N ASP A 32 -13.99 8.38 -20.41
CA ASP A 32 -15.20 8.53 -19.61
C ASP A 32 -15.67 7.19 -19.00
N LEU A 33 -16.70 7.24 -18.16
CA LEU A 33 -17.29 6.06 -17.52
C LEU A 33 -17.79 5.00 -18.52
N LYS A 34 -18.15 5.42 -19.73
CA LYS A 34 -18.65 4.52 -20.80
C LYS A 34 -17.50 3.93 -21.64
N GLY A 35 -16.26 4.26 -21.32
CA GLY A 35 -15.09 3.82 -22.04
C GLY A 35 -14.77 4.66 -23.30
N LYS A 36 -15.44 5.78 -23.53
CA LYS A 36 -15.15 6.65 -24.67
C LYS A 36 -13.94 7.53 -24.37
N VAL A 37 -12.99 7.60 -25.30
CA VAL A 37 -11.86 8.51 -25.21
C VAL A 37 -12.36 9.95 -25.40
N VAL A 38 -12.07 10.81 -24.43
CA VAL A 38 -12.52 12.21 -24.38
C VAL A 38 -11.62 13.14 -25.19
N ASN A 39 -10.31 12.79 -25.27
CA ASN A 39 -9.28 13.51 -26.01
C ASN A 39 -8.63 12.62 -27.08
N PRO A 40 -9.38 12.19 -28.11
CA PRO A 40 -8.92 11.21 -29.10
C PRO A 40 -7.71 11.67 -29.91
N GLU A 41 -7.52 12.98 -30.06
CA GLU A 41 -6.36 13.57 -30.75
C GLU A 41 -5.02 13.28 -30.03
N LYS A 42 -5.07 12.97 -28.74
CA LYS A 42 -3.91 12.63 -27.91
C LYS A 42 -3.69 11.12 -27.77
N CYS A 43 -4.64 10.32 -28.23
CA CYS A 43 -4.62 8.85 -28.08
C CYS A 43 -4.16 8.18 -29.38
N SER A 44 -2.93 7.63 -29.39
CA SER A 44 -2.34 6.99 -30.56
C SER A 44 -2.74 5.52 -30.74
N TRP A 45 -3.38 4.90 -29.75
CA TRP A 45 -3.62 3.46 -29.69
C TRP A 45 -5.09 3.03 -29.85
N THR A 46 -5.97 3.96 -30.07
CA THR A 46 -7.34 3.67 -30.51
C THR A 46 -7.44 3.98 -32.01
N PRO A 47 -7.70 2.99 -32.86
CA PRO A 47 -7.63 3.17 -34.33
C PRO A 47 -8.70 4.09 -34.93
N ASN A 48 -9.81 4.28 -34.26
CA ASN A 48 -10.90 5.17 -34.70
C ASN A 48 -11.47 5.97 -33.53
N ASN A 49 -11.72 7.25 -33.74
CA ASN A 49 -12.28 8.20 -32.77
C ASN A 49 -13.64 7.81 -32.15
N SER A 50 -14.20 6.69 -32.51
CA SER A 50 -15.54 6.23 -32.12
C SER A 50 -15.54 4.95 -31.27
N GLU A 51 -14.40 4.30 -31.05
CA GLU A 51 -14.36 3.05 -30.30
C GLU A 51 -14.28 3.27 -28.79
N THR A 52 -15.12 2.53 -28.06
CA THR A 52 -15.06 2.46 -26.62
C THR A 52 -13.90 1.56 -26.19
N VAL A 53 -13.06 2.04 -25.30
CA VAL A 53 -11.98 1.28 -24.67
C VAL A 53 -12.59 0.36 -23.61
N ASN A 54 -12.38 -0.93 -23.76
CA ASN A 54 -12.82 -1.94 -22.81
C ASN A 54 -11.63 -2.54 -22.03
N ASN A 55 -11.91 -3.39 -21.06
CA ASN A 55 -10.89 -4.00 -20.21
C ASN A 55 -9.82 -4.79 -20.99
N SER A 56 -10.15 -5.38 -22.15
CA SER A 56 -9.17 -6.12 -22.95
C SER A 56 -8.15 -5.19 -23.60
N VAL A 57 -8.59 -4.02 -24.05
CA VAL A 57 -7.70 -2.98 -24.61
C VAL A 57 -6.80 -2.41 -23.51
N PHE A 58 -7.38 -2.08 -22.35
CA PHE A 58 -6.57 -1.66 -21.20
C PHE A 58 -5.52 -2.72 -20.81
N ARG A 59 -5.95 -3.97 -20.70
CA ARG A 59 -5.08 -5.08 -20.34
C ARG A 59 -3.92 -5.22 -21.31
N SER A 60 -4.18 -5.23 -22.61
CA SER A 60 -3.15 -5.39 -23.64
C SER A 60 -2.10 -4.29 -23.62
N ARG A 61 -2.46 -3.12 -23.09
CA ARG A 61 -1.55 -1.97 -23.00
C ARG A 61 -0.84 -1.91 -21.64
N ILE A 62 -1.55 -2.16 -20.55
CA ILE A 62 -1.04 -1.95 -19.18
C ILE A 62 -0.22 -3.15 -18.71
N GLU A 63 -0.73 -4.39 -18.81
CA GLU A 63 -0.07 -5.58 -18.27
C GLU A 63 1.36 -5.80 -18.83
N PRO A 64 1.61 -5.72 -20.15
CA PRO A 64 2.96 -5.85 -20.68
C PRO A 64 3.91 -4.74 -20.22
N TRP A 65 3.39 -3.52 -20.10
CA TRP A 65 4.16 -2.38 -19.63
C TRP A 65 4.56 -2.50 -18.17
N LEU A 66 3.59 -2.79 -17.28
CA LEU A 66 3.88 -3.04 -15.87
C LEU A 66 4.80 -4.25 -15.69
N THR A 67 4.60 -5.31 -16.47
CA THR A 67 5.48 -6.49 -16.45
C THR A 67 6.92 -6.11 -16.77
N SER A 68 7.15 -5.24 -17.75
CA SER A 68 8.49 -4.74 -18.07
C SER A 68 9.09 -3.93 -16.93
N LEU A 69 8.33 -2.99 -16.38
CA LEU A 69 8.78 -2.16 -15.26
C LEU A 69 9.07 -2.97 -13.99
N PHE A 70 8.26 -3.99 -13.70
CA PHE A 70 8.48 -4.87 -12.55
C PHE A 70 9.74 -5.75 -12.69
N GLN A 71 10.33 -5.85 -13.88
CA GLN A 71 11.61 -6.49 -14.09
C GLN A 71 12.82 -5.55 -13.87
N SER A 72 12.60 -4.31 -13.45
CA SER A 72 13.67 -3.40 -13.04
C SER A 72 14.57 -4.05 -11.98
N GLU A 73 15.79 -3.61 -11.88
CA GLU A 73 16.76 -4.10 -10.90
C GLU A 73 16.25 -3.88 -9.47
N HIS A 74 15.72 -2.69 -9.22
CA HIS A 74 15.20 -2.25 -7.95
C HIS A 74 13.71 -1.94 -8.09
N LEU A 75 12.87 -2.73 -7.44
CA LEU A 75 11.43 -2.51 -7.39
C LEU A 75 11.00 -2.13 -5.98
N SER A 76 10.28 -1.04 -5.89
CA SER A 76 9.69 -0.57 -4.64
C SER A 76 8.19 -0.34 -4.80
N LEU A 77 7.43 -0.58 -3.74
CA LEU A 77 6.00 -0.34 -3.63
C LEU A 77 5.74 0.63 -2.49
N LEU A 78 5.02 1.72 -2.73
CA LEU A 78 4.54 2.65 -1.70
C LEU A 78 3.03 2.57 -1.60
N CYS A 79 2.52 2.07 -0.47
CA CYS A 79 1.10 1.99 -0.18
C CYS A 79 0.66 3.14 0.72
N GLY A 80 -0.38 3.85 0.33
CA GLY A 80 -1.08 4.82 1.17
C GLY A 80 -2.40 4.28 1.72
N SER A 81 -3.23 5.15 2.30
CA SER A 81 -4.53 4.79 2.91
C SER A 81 -5.52 4.15 1.93
N GLY A 82 -5.32 4.32 0.63
CA GLY A 82 -6.18 3.72 -0.39
C GLY A 82 -6.20 2.20 -0.36
N ILE A 83 -5.12 1.51 0.06
CA ILE A 83 -5.15 0.04 0.18
C ILE A 83 -6.06 -0.39 1.33
N THR A 84 -6.00 0.28 2.47
CA THR A 84 -6.87 0.02 3.62
C THR A 84 -8.32 0.27 3.25
N THR A 85 -8.61 1.37 2.57
CA THR A 85 -9.95 1.70 2.09
C THR A 85 -10.48 0.63 1.13
N ALA A 86 -9.69 0.19 0.17
CA ALA A 86 -10.09 -0.84 -0.80
C ALA A 86 -10.44 -2.18 -0.12
N ILE A 87 -9.59 -2.64 0.81
CA ILE A 87 -9.82 -3.89 1.54
C ILE A 87 -11.00 -3.77 2.52
N SER A 88 -11.14 -2.64 3.21
CA SER A 88 -12.27 -2.38 4.11
C SER A 88 -13.60 -2.38 3.36
N LEU A 89 -13.67 -1.76 2.18
CA LEU A 89 -14.85 -1.78 1.32
C LEU A 89 -15.23 -3.21 0.89
N LEU A 90 -14.26 -4.04 0.54
CA LEU A 90 -14.49 -5.45 0.21
C LEU A 90 -14.96 -6.25 1.41
N ALA A 91 -14.37 -6.03 2.60
CA ALA A 91 -14.65 -6.80 3.80
C ALA A 91 -15.99 -6.45 4.45
N TYR A 92 -16.31 -5.17 4.60
CA TYR A 92 -17.50 -4.73 5.34
C TYR A 92 -18.28 -3.57 4.70
N GLY A 93 -17.89 -3.11 3.51
CA GLY A 93 -18.65 -2.16 2.70
C GLY A 93 -18.54 -0.70 3.13
N LYS A 94 -17.58 -0.35 3.98
CA LYS A 94 -17.29 1.03 4.41
C LYS A 94 -15.80 1.32 4.24
N SER A 95 -15.43 2.59 4.09
CA SER A 95 -14.03 3.00 4.21
C SER A 95 -13.51 2.67 5.62
N GLY A 96 -12.25 2.28 5.73
CA GLY A 96 -11.57 2.13 7.01
C GLY A 96 -11.49 3.46 7.77
N THR A 97 -10.68 3.50 8.82
CA THR A 97 -10.42 4.72 9.58
C THR A 97 -10.03 5.86 8.67
N THR A 98 -10.79 6.95 8.72
CA THR A 98 -10.51 8.21 8.03
C THR A 98 -9.88 9.20 9.01
N MET A 99 -9.02 10.06 8.51
CA MET A 99 -8.47 11.17 9.29
C MET A 99 -9.44 12.34 9.25
N GLU A 100 -10.56 12.21 9.98
CA GLU A 100 -11.55 13.27 10.11
C GLU A 100 -10.99 14.42 10.96
N ASP A 101 -11.51 15.64 10.72
CA ASP A 101 -11.16 16.80 11.52
C ASP A 101 -11.52 16.57 12.97
N ILE A 102 -10.57 16.83 13.86
CA ILE A 102 -10.79 16.81 15.31
C ILE A 102 -11.13 18.20 15.81
N THR A 103 -11.82 18.26 16.93
CA THR A 103 -12.14 19.53 17.58
C THR A 103 -11.51 19.56 18.95
N PHE A 104 -10.62 20.51 19.18
CA PHE A 104 -10.07 20.81 20.49
C PHE A 104 -11.05 21.63 21.30
N SER A 105 -11.15 21.37 22.60
CA SER A 105 -11.90 22.18 23.54
C SER A 105 -11.03 23.33 24.07
N ASN A 106 -9.73 23.04 24.27
CA ASN A 106 -8.75 24.00 24.71
C ASN A 106 -8.02 24.58 23.49
N TYR A 107 -7.86 25.90 23.43
CA TYR A 107 -7.13 26.61 22.34
C TYR A 107 -7.65 26.32 20.93
N LYS A 108 -8.98 26.10 20.80
CA LYS A 108 -9.64 25.75 19.54
C LYS A 108 -9.33 26.75 18.41
N ASP A 109 -9.46 28.05 18.73
CA ASP A 109 -9.34 29.11 17.74
C ASP A 109 -7.86 29.32 17.37
N GLU A 110 -6.95 29.26 18.33
CA GLU A 110 -5.52 29.39 18.13
C GLU A 110 -4.95 28.22 17.30
N ILE A 111 -5.32 27.00 17.67
CA ILE A 111 -4.93 25.79 16.94
C ILE A 111 -5.51 25.85 15.52
N GLY A 112 -6.81 26.18 15.38
CA GLY A 112 -7.46 26.28 14.07
C GLY A 112 -6.80 27.31 13.16
N ALA A 113 -6.53 28.51 13.66
CA ALA A 113 -5.88 29.57 12.89
C ALA A 113 -4.45 29.17 12.45
N ALA A 114 -3.68 28.54 13.32
CA ALA A 114 -2.31 28.11 13.01
C ALA A 114 -2.31 26.94 12.02
N VAL A 115 -3.28 26.01 12.13
CA VAL A 115 -3.48 24.90 11.18
C VAL A 115 -3.81 25.42 9.79
N ASP A 116 -4.74 26.36 9.67
CA ASP A 116 -5.12 26.96 8.38
C ASP A 116 -3.97 27.77 7.76
N ALA A 117 -3.22 28.50 8.58
CA ALA A 117 -2.04 29.21 8.11
C ALA A 117 -0.96 28.25 7.57
N SER A 118 -0.70 27.15 8.27
CA SER A 118 0.24 26.10 7.86
C SER A 118 -0.22 25.41 6.57
N ALA A 119 -1.50 25.08 6.48
CA ALA A 119 -2.07 24.46 5.28
C ALA A 119 -1.93 25.35 4.05
N LYS A 120 -2.25 26.66 4.19
CA LYS A 120 -2.09 27.64 3.10
C LYS A 120 -0.63 27.81 2.68
N ALA A 121 0.31 27.86 3.63
CA ALA A 121 1.73 27.92 3.34
C ALA A 121 2.22 26.71 2.53
N SER A 122 1.58 25.53 2.72
CA SER A 122 1.85 24.30 1.98
C SER A 122 0.98 24.13 0.73
N GLY A 123 0.29 25.18 0.27
CA GLY A 123 -0.56 25.15 -0.92
C GLY A 123 -1.83 24.31 -0.77
N ARG A 124 -2.30 24.05 0.46
CA ARG A 124 -3.54 23.34 0.78
C ARG A 124 -4.62 24.33 1.22
N GLU A 125 -5.88 24.04 0.87
CA GLU A 125 -7.01 24.90 1.24
C GLU A 125 -7.33 24.80 2.73
N LYS A 126 -7.19 23.61 3.34
CA LYS A 126 -7.52 23.32 4.73
C LYS A 126 -6.53 22.32 5.33
N GLY A 127 -6.25 22.47 6.62
CA GLY A 127 -5.52 21.48 7.39
C GLY A 127 -6.37 20.24 7.72
N ASN A 128 -5.70 19.18 8.12
CA ASN A 128 -6.31 17.92 8.52
C ASN A 128 -6.01 17.60 10.00
N MET A 129 -6.51 16.48 10.50
CA MET A 129 -6.26 15.98 11.86
C MET A 129 -4.77 15.97 12.24
N GLU A 130 -3.91 15.59 11.30
CA GLU A 130 -2.45 15.52 11.53
C GLU A 130 -1.85 16.90 11.78
N ASP A 131 -2.27 17.89 10.98
CA ASP A 131 -1.86 19.28 11.20
C ASP A 131 -2.36 19.81 12.54
N GLN A 132 -3.59 19.44 12.94
CA GLN A 132 -4.18 19.84 14.21
C GLN A 132 -3.40 19.28 15.40
N ILE A 133 -3.06 17.98 15.38
CA ILE A 133 -2.27 17.34 16.44
C ILE A 133 -0.86 17.95 16.53
N ARG A 134 -0.23 18.23 15.38
CA ARG A 134 1.08 18.88 15.35
C ARG A 134 1.06 20.25 16.01
N VAL A 135 0.15 21.13 15.56
CA VAL A 135 0.06 22.49 16.12
C VAL A 135 -0.23 22.42 17.61
N ALA A 136 -1.11 21.51 18.05
CA ALA A 136 -1.41 21.32 19.47
C ALA A 136 -0.17 20.83 20.26
N ASN A 137 0.66 19.95 19.70
CA ASN A 137 1.91 19.51 20.32
C ASN A 137 2.94 20.66 20.42
N ASP A 138 3.08 21.48 19.36
CA ASP A 138 3.97 22.65 19.38
C ASP A 138 3.52 23.67 20.44
N LEU A 139 2.21 23.92 20.55
CA LEU A 139 1.62 24.75 21.58
C LEU A 139 1.85 24.18 22.98
N LEU A 140 1.62 22.86 23.16
CA LEU A 140 1.86 22.18 24.44
C LEU A 140 3.32 22.33 24.90
N ARG A 141 4.28 22.17 23.98
CA ARG A 141 5.71 22.42 24.30
C ARG A 141 5.95 23.86 24.76
N GLY A 142 5.35 24.84 24.09
CA GLY A 142 5.43 26.25 24.48
C GLY A 142 4.84 26.49 25.86
N LEU A 143 3.65 25.98 26.14
CA LEU A 143 2.98 26.11 27.44
C LEU A 143 3.80 25.47 28.58
N LYS A 144 4.39 24.29 28.35
CA LYS A 144 5.29 23.65 29.32
C LYS A 144 6.52 24.47 29.63
N VAL A 145 7.12 25.13 28.63
CA VAL A 145 8.26 26.01 28.83
C VAL A 145 7.88 27.24 29.66
N LEU A 146 6.67 27.77 29.46
CA LEU A 146 6.15 28.91 30.21
C LEU A 146 5.63 28.56 31.61
N GLY A 147 5.48 27.27 31.94
CA GLY A 147 4.91 26.81 33.21
C GLY A 147 3.40 27.07 33.31
N ASP A 148 2.68 27.16 32.18
CA ASP A 148 1.24 27.42 32.13
C ASP A 148 0.46 26.18 32.60
N GLU A 149 -0.46 26.37 33.54
CA GLU A 149 -1.29 25.30 34.12
C GLU A 149 -2.21 24.62 33.06
N ASN A 150 -2.55 25.32 31.98
CA ASN A 150 -3.35 24.75 30.91
C ASN A 150 -2.58 23.73 30.05
N ALA A 151 -1.25 23.63 30.20
CA ALA A 151 -0.46 22.58 29.55
C ALA A 151 -1.00 21.19 29.90
N VAL A 152 -1.39 20.96 31.16
CA VAL A 152 -1.93 19.66 31.60
C VAL A 152 -3.24 19.32 30.88
N LYS A 153 -4.15 20.30 30.75
CA LYS A 153 -5.44 20.10 30.07
C LYS A 153 -5.26 19.78 28.59
N LEU A 154 -4.37 20.50 27.90
CA LEU A 154 -4.08 20.24 26.50
C LEU A 154 -3.39 18.89 26.28
N GLU A 155 -2.53 18.47 27.21
CA GLU A 155 -1.88 17.17 27.17
C GLU A 155 -2.89 16.01 27.34
N GLU A 156 -3.83 16.12 28.28
CA GLU A 156 -4.91 15.15 28.50
C GLU A 156 -5.83 15.05 27.27
N GLU A 157 -6.16 16.21 26.67
CA GLU A 157 -6.99 16.26 25.47
C GLU A 157 -6.30 15.61 24.27
N LEU A 158 -5.01 15.92 24.03
CA LEU A 158 -4.19 15.28 23.00
C LEU A 158 -4.11 13.77 23.21
N HIS A 159 -3.86 13.33 24.45
CA HIS A 159 -3.81 11.91 24.78
C HIS A 159 -5.13 11.21 24.44
N THR A 160 -6.27 11.85 24.75
CA THR A 160 -7.60 11.32 24.45
C THR A 160 -7.83 11.20 22.94
N ILE A 161 -7.46 12.23 22.18
CA ILE A 161 -7.58 12.25 20.70
C ILE A 161 -6.76 11.13 20.08
N ILE A 162 -5.52 10.99 20.50
CA ILE A 162 -4.60 9.95 19.99
C ILE A 162 -5.10 8.54 20.34
N THR A 163 -5.60 8.36 21.57
CA THR A 163 -6.20 7.08 22.01
C THR A 163 -7.43 6.72 21.18
N ASN A 164 -8.31 7.68 20.91
CA ASN A 164 -9.46 7.48 20.06
C ASN A 164 -9.07 7.10 18.63
N PHE A 165 -8.05 7.75 18.07
CA PHE A 165 -7.52 7.40 16.76
C PHE A 165 -6.95 5.98 16.73
N ALA A 166 -6.12 5.60 17.70
CA ALA A 166 -5.60 4.24 17.82
C ALA A 166 -6.74 3.20 17.94
N THR A 167 -7.77 3.53 18.73
CA THR A 167 -8.95 2.67 18.88
C THR A 167 -9.71 2.53 17.57
N SER A 168 -9.83 3.59 16.78
CA SER A 168 -10.47 3.52 15.45
C SER A 168 -9.71 2.65 14.46
N LEU A 169 -8.37 2.68 14.48
CA LEU A 169 -7.52 1.78 13.69
C LEU A 169 -7.74 0.31 14.09
N LEU A 170 -7.72 0.01 15.40
CA LEU A 170 -8.02 -1.34 15.91
C LEU A 170 -9.41 -1.81 15.51
N SER A 171 -10.39 -0.92 15.58
CA SER A 171 -11.77 -1.22 15.18
C SER A 171 -11.84 -1.55 13.69
N SER A 172 -11.12 -0.83 12.83
CA SER A 172 -11.05 -1.10 11.40
C SER A 172 -10.44 -2.48 11.11
N GLU A 173 -9.31 -2.82 11.75
CA GLU A 173 -8.71 -4.17 11.63
C GLU A 173 -9.67 -5.26 12.12
N LYS A 174 -10.36 -5.03 13.24
CA LYS A 174 -11.33 -5.96 13.80
C LYS A 174 -12.51 -6.18 12.86
N GLU A 175 -13.10 -5.13 12.30
CA GLU A 175 -14.20 -5.23 11.33
C GLU A 175 -13.82 -6.07 10.11
N ILE A 176 -12.58 -5.94 9.62
CA ILE A 176 -12.07 -6.82 8.55
C ILE A 176 -12.01 -8.27 9.03
N ALA A 177 -11.43 -8.51 10.22
CA ALA A 177 -11.21 -9.85 10.75
C ALA A 177 -12.51 -10.62 11.05
N ILE A 178 -13.57 -9.92 11.52
CA ILE A 178 -14.87 -10.53 11.88
C ILE A 178 -15.95 -10.45 10.79
N SER A 179 -15.61 -9.90 9.61
CA SER A 179 -16.56 -9.81 8.50
C SER A 179 -17.03 -11.20 8.05
N SER A 180 -18.15 -11.27 7.32
CA SER A 180 -18.66 -12.56 6.83
C SER A 180 -17.59 -13.30 6.01
N GLU A 181 -17.61 -14.64 6.09
CA GLU A 181 -16.57 -15.48 5.50
C GLU A 181 -16.30 -15.17 4.03
N ASP A 182 -17.33 -15.10 3.19
CA ASP A 182 -17.20 -14.79 1.76
C ASP A 182 -16.54 -13.43 1.51
N LYS A 183 -16.95 -12.39 2.25
CA LYS A 183 -16.41 -11.04 2.09
C LYS A 183 -14.97 -10.97 2.58
N ARG A 184 -14.69 -11.59 3.72
CA ARG A 184 -13.35 -11.67 4.30
C ARG A 184 -12.39 -12.39 3.36
N GLU A 185 -12.81 -13.54 2.81
CA GLU A 185 -12.02 -14.29 1.86
C GLU A 185 -11.74 -13.49 0.58
N ASN A 186 -12.74 -12.82 0.03
CA ASN A 186 -12.55 -11.95 -1.13
C ASN A 186 -11.60 -10.80 -0.86
N ALA A 187 -11.69 -10.16 0.30
CA ALA A 187 -10.81 -9.07 0.71
C ALA A 187 -9.35 -9.54 0.85
N TYR A 188 -9.13 -10.64 1.57
CA TYR A 188 -7.78 -11.19 1.72
C TYR A 188 -7.22 -11.75 0.40
N ARG A 189 -8.05 -12.39 -0.43
CA ARG A 189 -7.61 -12.85 -1.76
C ARG A 189 -7.15 -11.69 -2.64
N ALA A 190 -7.86 -10.58 -2.64
CA ALA A 190 -7.45 -9.38 -3.37
C ALA A 190 -6.10 -8.84 -2.86
N LEU A 191 -5.92 -8.77 -1.54
CA LEU A 191 -4.68 -8.32 -0.91
C LEU A 191 -3.50 -9.27 -1.19
N ILE A 192 -3.70 -10.58 -1.04
CA ILE A 192 -2.70 -11.62 -1.33
C ILE A 192 -2.26 -11.52 -2.80
N ASN A 193 -3.20 -11.49 -3.74
CA ASN A 193 -2.90 -11.39 -5.17
C ASN A 193 -2.15 -10.09 -5.50
N PHE A 194 -2.53 -8.99 -4.85
CA PHE A 194 -1.83 -7.71 -4.98
C PHE A 194 -0.37 -7.84 -4.56
N LEU A 195 -0.09 -8.33 -3.36
CA LEU A 195 1.28 -8.46 -2.84
C LEU A 195 2.11 -9.48 -3.65
N LEU A 196 1.52 -10.62 -4.04
CA LEU A 196 2.21 -11.63 -4.86
C LEU A 196 2.59 -11.10 -6.24
N SER A 197 1.82 -10.17 -6.82
CA SER A 197 2.17 -9.55 -8.10
C SER A 197 3.50 -8.79 -8.04
N PHE A 198 3.85 -8.25 -6.89
CA PHE A 198 5.13 -7.55 -6.65
C PHE A 198 6.23 -8.49 -6.15
N ALA A 199 5.90 -9.45 -5.29
CA ALA A 199 6.87 -10.31 -4.63
C ALA A 199 7.41 -11.45 -5.52
N SER A 200 6.76 -11.77 -6.64
CA SER A 200 7.19 -12.80 -7.60
C SER A 200 8.40 -12.34 -8.41
N ARG A 201 9.56 -12.25 -7.76
CA ARG A 201 10.82 -11.84 -8.37
C ARG A 201 11.82 -13.00 -8.40
N THR A 202 12.62 -13.04 -9.45
CA THR A 202 13.68 -14.05 -9.56
C THR A 202 14.82 -13.76 -8.57
N GLY A 203 15.47 -14.81 -8.06
CA GLY A 203 16.53 -14.70 -7.04
C GLY A 203 17.81 -13.94 -7.45
N ASN A 204 17.89 -13.50 -8.71
CA ASN A 204 18.97 -12.63 -9.21
C ASN A 204 18.60 -11.14 -9.22
N LYS A 205 17.36 -10.80 -8.83
CA LYS A 205 16.90 -9.42 -8.68
C LYS A 205 16.91 -9.04 -7.20
N GLU A 206 17.13 -7.76 -6.91
CA GLU A 206 17.03 -7.28 -5.55
C GLU A 206 15.61 -7.47 -5.01
N ARG A 207 15.50 -7.57 -3.69
CA ARG A 207 14.24 -7.75 -2.99
C ARG A 207 13.27 -6.61 -3.24
N LEU A 208 12.00 -6.94 -3.22
CA LEU A 208 10.92 -5.95 -3.13
C LEU A 208 11.09 -5.14 -1.84
N ASN A 209 11.06 -3.81 -1.96
CA ASN A 209 10.94 -2.90 -0.83
C ASN A 209 9.49 -2.38 -0.78
N ILE A 210 8.83 -2.62 0.33
CA ILE A 210 7.46 -2.15 0.59
C ILE A 210 7.56 -0.98 1.58
N PHE A 211 7.06 0.17 1.17
CA PHE A 211 6.92 1.34 2.02
C PHE A 211 5.43 1.60 2.25
N THR A 212 5.08 2.07 3.44
CA THR A 212 3.72 2.49 3.71
C THR A 212 3.67 3.65 4.69
N THR A 213 2.70 4.52 4.50
CA THR A 213 2.35 5.59 5.43
C THR A 213 1.27 5.15 6.42
N ASN A 214 0.71 3.94 6.25
CA ASN A 214 -0.40 3.46 7.05
C ASN A 214 0.08 2.94 8.41
N TYR A 215 -0.68 3.24 9.45
CA TYR A 215 -0.44 2.77 10.82
C TYR A 215 -0.98 1.35 11.06
N ASP A 216 -2.02 0.95 10.29
CA ASP A 216 -2.58 -0.40 10.37
C ASP A 216 -1.60 -1.47 9.92
N ARG A 217 -1.92 -2.74 10.21
CA ARG A 217 -1.06 -3.90 9.90
C ARG A 217 -1.60 -4.76 8.75
N LEU A 218 -2.34 -4.13 7.84
CA LEU A 218 -2.99 -4.84 6.75
C LEU A 218 -1.97 -5.46 5.77
N ILE A 219 -0.88 -4.75 5.48
CA ILE A 219 0.18 -5.26 4.60
C ILE A 219 0.88 -6.45 5.25
N GLU A 220 1.14 -6.38 6.54
CA GLU A 220 1.79 -7.44 7.31
C GLU A 220 0.93 -8.71 7.30
N VAL A 221 -0.36 -8.61 7.63
CA VAL A 221 -1.25 -9.78 7.60
C VAL A 221 -1.42 -10.34 6.19
N GLY A 222 -1.52 -9.46 5.17
CA GLY A 222 -1.60 -9.89 3.78
C GLY A 222 -0.34 -10.64 3.32
N ALA A 223 0.83 -10.19 3.74
CA ALA A 223 2.10 -10.84 3.44
C ALA A 223 2.22 -12.20 4.13
N GLU A 224 1.85 -12.30 5.42
CA GLU A 224 1.84 -13.58 6.15
C GLU A 224 0.89 -14.59 5.50
N LEU A 225 -0.32 -14.17 5.14
CA LEU A 225 -1.27 -15.02 4.42
C LEU A 225 -0.79 -15.42 3.02
N ALA A 226 0.02 -14.59 2.38
CA ALA A 226 0.64 -14.88 1.07
C ALA A 226 1.91 -15.76 1.19
N GLY A 227 2.36 -16.07 2.41
CA GLY A 227 3.62 -16.79 2.65
C GLY A 227 4.87 -15.94 2.36
N ILE A 228 4.74 -14.61 2.36
CA ILE A 228 5.86 -13.67 2.17
C ILE A 228 6.48 -13.34 3.53
N HIS A 229 7.76 -13.66 3.70
CA HIS A 229 8.50 -13.25 4.90
C HIS A 229 8.88 -11.77 4.81
N LEU A 230 8.37 -10.96 5.73
CA LEU A 230 8.70 -9.55 5.81
C LEU A 230 9.93 -9.31 6.69
N MET A 231 10.92 -8.65 6.12
CA MET A 231 12.10 -8.17 6.85
C MET A 231 11.90 -6.69 7.19
N ASP A 232 11.95 -6.37 8.46
CA ASP A 232 11.89 -5.02 8.97
C ASP A 232 13.11 -4.71 9.87
N ARG A 233 13.12 -3.57 10.54
CA ARG A 233 14.20 -3.18 11.44
C ARG A 233 14.08 -3.78 12.85
N PHE A 234 13.09 -4.64 13.08
CA PHE A 234 12.90 -5.27 14.38
C PHE A 234 13.61 -6.61 14.49
N VAL A 235 14.19 -6.88 15.66
CA VAL A 235 14.90 -8.12 16.00
C VAL A 235 14.29 -8.73 17.25
N GLY A 236 13.91 -9.98 17.16
CA GLY A 236 13.22 -10.75 18.20
C GLY A 236 11.90 -11.31 17.68
N THR A 237 11.20 -12.07 18.51
CA THR A 237 9.95 -12.75 18.11
C THR A 237 8.75 -12.27 18.91
N ILE A 238 8.87 -12.22 20.25
CA ILE A 238 7.74 -11.91 21.13
C ILE A 238 7.60 -10.40 21.36
N MET A 239 8.70 -9.72 21.64
CA MET A 239 8.77 -8.27 21.83
C MET A 239 10.00 -7.72 21.09
N PRO A 240 9.96 -7.69 19.77
CA PRO A 240 11.08 -7.28 18.95
C PRO A 240 11.55 -5.85 19.28
N ILE A 241 12.85 -5.63 19.20
CA ILE A 241 13.50 -4.33 19.44
C ILE A 241 13.92 -3.75 18.09
N PHE A 242 13.67 -2.48 17.88
CA PHE A 242 14.13 -1.75 16.71
C PHE A 242 15.66 -1.64 16.70
N ARG A 243 16.28 -1.95 15.56
CA ARG A 243 17.74 -1.87 15.35
C ARG A 243 18.04 -1.19 14.02
N SER A 244 18.72 -0.05 14.06
CA SER A 244 19.06 0.74 12.86
C SER A 244 19.86 -0.05 11.82
N SER A 245 20.73 -0.97 12.25
CA SER A 245 21.56 -1.78 11.34
C SER A 245 20.89 -3.05 10.82
N ARG A 246 19.64 -3.36 11.21
CA ARG A 246 19.02 -4.67 10.90
C ARG A 246 18.88 -4.93 9.40
N LEU A 247 18.57 -3.92 8.60
CA LEU A 247 18.41 -4.08 7.15
C LEU A 247 19.73 -4.27 6.39
N ASN A 248 20.88 -4.13 7.05
CA ASN A 248 22.18 -4.50 6.48
C ASN A 248 22.36 -6.02 6.38
N LEU A 249 21.54 -6.79 7.12
CA LEU A 249 21.51 -8.25 7.03
C LEU A 249 20.44 -8.68 6.05
N ASP A 250 20.71 -9.74 5.27
CA ASP A 250 19.77 -10.29 4.30
C ASP A 250 19.81 -11.81 4.29
N LEU A 251 18.77 -12.41 3.73
CA LEU A 251 18.60 -13.87 3.63
C LEU A 251 18.99 -14.34 2.22
N HIS A 252 19.99 -15.21 2.15
CA HIS A 252 20.49 -15.77 0.91
C HIS A 252 20.36 -17.28 0.91
N TYR A 253 20.20 -17.85 -0.28
CA TYR A 253 20.16 -19.26 -0.51
C TYR A 253 21.39 -19.71 -1.32
N ASN A 254 22.13 -20.68 -0.80
CA ASN A 254 23.24 -21.32 -1.50
C ASN A 254 22.78 -22.73 -1.92
N PRO A 255 22.48 -22.96 -3.22
CA PRO A 255 22.10 -24.29 -3.70
C PRO A 255 23.22 -25.31 -3.43
N PRO A 256 22.93 -26.51 -2.89
CA PRO A 256 23.92 -27.55 -2.68
C PRO A 256 24.58 -27.96 -4.02
N GLY A 257 25.92 -28.09 -4.02
CA GLY A 257 26.67 -28.51 -5.20
C GLY A 257 26.84 -27.49 -6.32
N ILE A 258 26.21 -26.30 -6.20
CA ILE A 258 26.39 -25.22 -7.18
C ILE A 258 27.40 -24.20 -6.61
N ARG A 259 28.51 -24.00 -7.32
CA ARG A 259 29.46 -22.91 -7.03
C ARG A 259 29.01 -21.66 -7.77
N GLY A 260 28.82 -20.56 -7.06
CA GLY A 260 28.40 -19.29 -7.64
C GLY A 260 28.03 -18.28 -6.56
N GLU A 261 27.54 -17.12 -6.99
CA GLU A 261 27.07 -16.10 -6.06
C GLU A 261 25.81 -16.58 -5.31
N PRO A 262 25.69 -16.25 -4.02
CA PRO A 262 24.46 -16.49 -3.26
C PRO A 262 23.25 -15.84 -3.93
N ARG A 263 22.13 -16.54 -3.97
CA ARG A 263 20.86 -16.01 -4.50
C ARG A 263 20.00 -15.50 -3.37
N TYR A 264 19.24 -14.47 -3.63
CA TYR A 264 18.22 -14.04 -2.70
C TYR A 264 17.18 -15.16 -2.49
N LEU A 265 16.82 -15.39 -1.24
CA LEU A 265 15.74 -16.32 -0.92
C LEU A 265 14.42 -15.73 -1.44
N GLU A 266 13.70 -16.51 -2.26
CA GLU A 266 12.40 -16.10 -2.79
C GLU A 266 11.35 -16.01 -1.67
N GLY A 267 10.26 -15.27 -1.91
CA GLY A 267 9.18 -15.07 -0.93
C GLY A 267 9.59 -14.20 0.27
N VAL A 268 10.59 -13.34 0.12
CA VAL A 268 11.03 -12.38 1.14
C VAL A 268 10.95 -10.97 0.59
N ALA A 269 10.38 -10.05 1.35
CA ALA A 269 10.33 -8.62 1.04
C ALA A 269 10.79 -7.79 2.24
N ARG A 270 11.25 -6.56 2.00
CA ARG A 270 11.51 -5.60 3.07
C ARG A 270 10.30 -4.72 3.27
N ILE A 271 9.97 -4.40 4.53
CA ILE A 271 8.90 -3.47 4.86
C ILE A 271 9.42 -2.32 5.72
N THR A 272 9.00 -1.10 5.38
CA THR A 272 9.32 0.12 6.11
C THR A 272 8.05 0.94 6.29
N LYS A 273 7.61 1.13 7.54
CA LYS A 273 6.45 1.96 7.90
C LYS A 273 6.94 3.37 8.21
N LEU A 274 6.76 4.27 7.24
CA LEU A 274 7.34 5.63 7.28
C LEU A 274 6.79 6.50 8.42
N HIS A 275 5.58 6.23 8.88
CA HIS A 275 4.91 6.99 9.94
C HIS A 275 4.74 6.21 11.25
N GLY A 276 5.44 5.09 11.38
CA GLY A 276 5.27 4.20 12.53
C GLY A 276 4.12 3.22 12.36
N SER A 277 3.76 2.55 13.42
CA SER A 277 2.74 1.50 13.43
C SER A 277 1.98 1.48 14.74
N LEU A 278 0.73 1.01 14.66
CA LEU A 278 -0.16 0.83 15.80
C LEU A 278 0.45 -0.06 16.93
N ASP A 279 1.31 -0.99 16.57
CA ASP A 279 1.94 -1.95 17.47
C ASP A 279 3.36 -1.55 17.93
N TRP A 280 3.82 -0.32 17.62
CA TRP A 280 5.10 0.17 18.08
C TRP A 280 4.93 0.94 19.40
N VAL A 281 5.83 0.71 20.34
CA VAL A 281 5.82 1.36 21.66
C VAL A 281 7.23 1.78 22.06
N GLN A 282 7.31 2.88 22.80
CA GLN A 282 8.56 3.31 23.42
C GLN A 282 8.60 2.84 24.87
N SER A 283 9.65 2.12 25.23
CA SER A 283 9.90 1.65 26.58
C SER A 283 11.37 1.81 26.95
N GLY A 284 11.66 2.53 28.02
CA GLY A 284 13.02 2.67 28.54
C GLY A 284 14.05 3.24 27.55
N GLY A 285 13.64 4.09 26.62
CA GLY A 285 14.51 4.65 25.57
C GLY A 285 14.68 3.73 24.34
N GLU A 286 14.10 2.54 24.36
CA GLU A 286 14.06 1.61 23.23
C GLU A 286 12.70 1.63 22.54
N ILE A 287 12.70 1.38 21.23
CA ILE A 287 11.48 1.16 20.47
C ILE A 287 11.26 -0.34 20.34
N ARG A 288 10.08 -0.78 20.73
CA ARG A 288 9.68 -2.18 20.69
C ARG A 288 8.40 -2.35 19.90
N ARG A 289 8.20 -3.54 19.35
CA ARG A 289 6.94 -3.95 18.77
C ARG A 289 6.23 -4.91 19.72
N ILE A 290 4.95 -4.66 19.98
CA ILE A 290 4.14 -5.54 20.83
C ILE A 290 3.54 -6.68 20.03
N GLY A 291 3.35 -7.83 20.66
CA GLY A 291 2.70 -9.00 20.07
C GLY A 291 1.17 -8.84 19.97
N LEU A 292 0.71 -7.81 19.26
CA LEU A 292 -0.71 -7.47 19.13
C LEU A 292 -1.34 -8.29 17.99
N PRO A 293 -2.32 -9.20 18.25
CA PRO A 293 -3.02 -9.94 17.22
C PRO A 293 -3.78 -9.01 16.27
N PHE A 294 -3.86 -9.36 14.97
CA PHE A 294 -4.72 -8.64 14.03
C PHE A 294 -6.18 -8.81 14.44
N GLY A 295 -6.93 -7.71 14.50
CA GLY A 295 -8.31 -7.71 15.00
C GLY A 295 -8.46 -7.66 16.52
N ALA A 296 -7.39 -7.37 17.27
CA ALA A 296 -7.46 -7.15 18.72
C ALA A 296 -8.44 -6.04 19.07
N ALA A 297 -9.17 -6.19 20.18
CA ALA A 297 -10.16 -5.21 20.61
C ALA A 297 -9.54 -3.97 21.26
N ASN A 298 -8.39 -4.12 21.93
CA ASN A 298 -7.63 -3.03 22.56
C ASN A 298 -6.16 -3.41 22.72
N ILE A 299 -5.30 -2.45 22.99
CA ILE A 299 -3.85 -2.60 23.12
C ILE A 299 -3.40 -2.86 24.56
N ASN A 300 -4.19 -2.41 25.56
CA ASN A 300 -3.76 -2.35 26.95
C ASN A 300 -3.27 -3.68 27.53
N PRO A 301 -3.94 -4.84 27.32
CA PRO A 301 -3.45 -6.12 27.87
C PRO A 301 -2.06 -6.50 27.39
N TYR A 302 -1.65 -6.01 26.24
CA TYR A 302 -0.34 -6.33 25.63
C TYR A 302 0.78 -5.43 26.14
N LEU A 303 0.47 -4.31 26.79
CA LEU A 303 1.41 -3.41 27.44
C LEU A 303 1.87 -3.93 28.81
N GLU A 304 1.17 -4.89 29.38
CA GLU A 304 1.54 -5.54 30.65
C GLU A 304 2.67 -6.57 30.49
N ALA A 305 3.10 -6.83 29.24
CA ALA A 305 4.16 -7.79 28.98
C ALA A 305 5.49 -7.36 29.64
N PRO A 306 6.35 -8.33 30.09
CA PRO A 306 7.64 -8.02 30.71
C PRO A 306 8.50 -7.11 29.83
N GLY A 307 9.03 -6.04 30.43
CA GLY A 307 9.84 -5.04 29.70
C GLY A 307 9.05 -3.97 28.96
N LEU A 308 7.72 -3.98 29.05
CA LEU A 308 6.84 -2.95 28.48
C LEU A 308 6.12 -2.11 29.57
N GLN A 309 6.34 -2.40 30.87
CA GLN A 309 5.72 -1.65 31.96
C GLN A 309 6.07 -0.15 31.84
N GLY A 310 5.04 0.69 31.81
CA GLY A 310 5.17 2.12 31.58
C GLY A 310 5.50 2.51 30.13
N ALA A 311 5.34 1.58 29.17
CA ALA A 311 5.46 1.91 27.77
C ALA A 311 4.34 2.85 27.32
N ASP A 312 4.69 3.82 26.51
CA ASP A 312 3.76 4.75 25.88
C ASP A 312 3.57 4.36 24.40
N ALA A 313 2.44 3.72 24.11
CA ALA A 313 2.10 3.30 22.76
C ALA A 313 1.80 4.48 21.82
N LEU A 314 1.48 5.64 22.38
CA LEU A 314 0.93 6.75 21.61
C LEU A 314 2.03 7.72 21.13
N LYS A 315 3.24 7.65 21.72
CA LYS A 315 4.37 8.50 21.33
C LYS A 315 4.99 8.16 19.97
N LEU A 316 4.74 6.97 19.46
CA LEU A 316 5.39 6.46 18.24
C LEU A 316 4.49 6.45 17.00
N MET A 317 3.33 7.05 17.04
CA MET A 317 2.60 7.37 15.83
C MET A 317 3.00 8.77 15.37
N ILE A 318 3.71 8.87 14.27
CA ILE A 318 3.93 10.18 13.63
C ILE A 318 2.68 10.57 12.89
N TYR A 319 2.22 11.74 13.19
CA TYR A 319 1.19 12.39 12.40
C TYR A 319 1.87 13.15 11.25
N PRO A 320 1.67 12.76 9.99
CA PRO A 320 2.27 13.44 8.85
C PRO A 320 1.84 14.91 8.82
N ASN A 321 2.79 15.83 8.76
CA ASN A 321 2.53 17.24 8.69
C ASN A 321 3.54 17.97 7.77
N SER A 322 3.22 19.18 7.38
CA SER A 322 4.05 20.03 6.52
C SER A 322 5.34 20.56 7.20
N ALA A 323 5.51 20.37 8.49
CA ALA A 323 6.70 20.77 9.25
C ALA A 323 7.53 19.58 9.74
N LYS A 324 7.50 18.47 9.01
CA LYS A 324 8.17 17.20 9.33
C LYS A 324 9.69 17.28 9.48
N ASP A 325 10.31 18.38 9.09
CA ASP A 325 11.78 18.53 9.16
C ASP A 325 12.37 18.22 10.55
N ARG A 326 11.59 18.36 11.62
CA ARG A 326 12.01 17.98 12.96
C ARG A 326 11.69 16.53 13.31
N GLU A 327 10.48 16.05 13.02
CA GLU A 327 10.04 14.70 13.41
C GLU A 327 10.70 13.62 12.57
N THR A 328 10.90 13.87 11.27
CA THR A 328 11.65 12.94 10.40
C THR A 328 13.15 12.94 10.70
N ALA A 329 13.66 13.97 11.36
CA ALA A 329 15.04 14.01 11.87
C ALA A 329 15.20 13.28 13.21
N GLU A 330 14.12 12.93 13.90
CA GLU A 330 14.15 12.18 15.15
C GLU A 330 14.19 10.67 14.90
N TYR A 331 14.85 9.95 15.81
CA TYR A 331 14.86 8.49 15.78
C TYR A 331 13.49 7.92 16.19
N PRO A 332 12.90 6.94 15.47
CA PRO A 332 13.50 6.12 14.39
C PRO A 332 13.30 6.65 12.96
N TYR A 333 12.59 7.73 12.77
CA TYR A 333 12.06 8.18 11.48
C TYR A 333 13.14 8.57 10.49
N VAL A 334 14.20 9.20 10.95
CA VAL A 334 15.38 9.51 10.11
C VAL A 334 15.91 8.28 9.39
N GLU A 335 15.88 7.12 10.05
CA GLU A 335 16.30 5.85 9.46
C GLU A 335 15.30 5.35 8.40
N LEU A 336 13.99 5.50 8.67
CA LEU A 336 12.94 5.02 7.77
C LEU A 336 12.89 5.85 6.47
N PHE A 337 13.03 7.17 6.57
CA PHE A 337 13.09 8.04 5.39
C PHE A 337 14.41 7.87 4.61
N ARG A 338 15.52 7.58 5.30
CA ARG A 338 16.78 7.22 4.65
C ARG A 338 16.63 5.92 3.85
N ASP A 339 15.92 4.92 4.38
CA ASP A 339 15.62 3.68 3.66
C ASP A 339 14.81 3.94 2.38
N LEU A 340 13.81 4.82 2.44
CA LEU A 340 13.04 5.20 1.26
C LEU A 340 13.98 5.81 0.20
N ALA A 341 14.71 6.86 0.56
CA ALA A 341 15.61 7.54 -0.37
C ALA A 341 16.68 6.58 -0.95
N ALA A 342 17.31 5.77 -0.09
CA ALA A 342 18.33 4.81 -0.50
C ALA A 342 17.79 3.72 -1.43
N SER A 343 16.51 3.38 -1.32
CA SER A 343 15.90 2.33 -2.15
C SER A 343 15.45 2.83 -3.51
N ILE A 344 14.97 4.09 -3.61
CA ILE A 344 14.36 4.58 -4.86
C ILE A 344 15.25 5.56 -5.64
N CYS A 345 16.14 6.32 -4.97
CA CYS A 345 17.02 7.29 -5.62
C CYS A 345 18.31 6.63 -6.10
N ARG A 346 18.19 5.64 -6.98
CA ARG A 346 19.32 4.95 -7.62
C ARG A 346 18.95 4.48 -9.03
N PRO A 347 19.94 4.27 -9.91
CA PRO A 347 19.68 3.84 -11.28
C PRO A 347 18.85 2.55 -11.34
N ASN A 348 18.09 2.38 -12.43
CA ASN A 348 17.27 1.20 -12.71
C ASN A 348 16.21 0.90 -11.62
N SER A 349 15.72 1.93 -10.92
CA SER A 349 14.69 1.82 -9.91
C SER A 349 13.31 2.08 -10.50
N THR A 350 12.35 1.25 -10.13
CA THR A 350 10.91 1.48 -10.35
C THR A 350 10.21 1.57 -9.02
N LEU A 351 9.47 2.66 -8.80
CA LEU A 351 8.56 2.81 -7.69
C LEU A 351 7.12 2.76 -8.20
N VAL A 352 6.31 1.91 -7.59
CA VAL A 352 4.86 1.89 -7.79
C VAL A 352 4.19 2.46 -6.54
N THR A 353 3.33 3.46 -6.71
CA THR A 353 2.46 3.94 -5.62
C THR A 353 1.06 3.38 -5.80
N TYR A 354 0.44 2.89 -4.73
CA TYR A 354 -0.95 2.46 -4.73
C TYR A 354 -1.74 3.14 -3.61
N GLY A 355 -2.77 3.89 -3.99
CA GLY A 355 -3.63 4.58 -3.03
C GLY A 355 -2.90 5.59 -2.15
N TYR A 356 -1.77 6.14 -2.63
CA TYR A 356 -1.04 7.23 -1.98
C TYR A 356 -1.55 8.57 -2.49
N GLY A 357 -2.00 9.43 -1.60
CA GLY A 357 -2.69 10.69 -1.94
C GLY A 357 -1.80 11.91 -2.15
N PHE A 358 -0.47 11.76 -2.24
CA PHE A 358 0.51 12.84 -2.44
C PHE A 358 0.35 14.03 -1.46
N GLY A 359 -0.08 13.73 -0.24
CA GLY A 359 -0.24 14.73 0.83
C GLY A 359 1.02 15.02 1.63
N ASP A 360 2.03 14.16 1.54
CA ASP A 360 3.27 14.23 2.29
C ASP A 360 4.39 14.85 1.45
N GLU A 361 4.78 16.08 1.80
CA GLU A 361 5.80 16.82 1.06
C GLU A 361 7.20 16.18 1.13
N HIS A 362 7.54 15.51 2.26
CA HIS A 362 8.83 14.85 2.39
C HIS A 362 8.95 13.66 1.46
N ILE A 363 7.90 12.84 1.39
CA ILE A 363 7.84 11.74 0.44
C ILE A 363 7.87 12.31 -0.98
N ASN A 364 7.04 13.32 -1.28
CA ASN A 364 6.99 13.92 -2.62
C ASN A 364 8.35 14.51 -3.05
N ARG A 365 9.11 15.09 -2.12
CA ARG A 365 10.49 15.56 -2.39
C ARG A 365 11.41 14.40 -2.79
N VAL A 366 11.39 13.29 -2.05
CA VAL A 366 12.18 12.09 -2.39
C VAL A 366 11.74 11.50 -3.74
N LEU A 367 10.44 11.52 -4.06
CA LEU A 367 9.94 11.12 -5.38
C LEU A 367 10.46 12.03 -6.49
N SER A 368 10.50 13.33 -6.25
CA SER A 368 11.06 14.29 -7.21
C SER A 368 12.56 14.09 -7.41
N ASP A 369 13.31 13.82 -6.34
CA ASP A 369 14.75 13.49 -6.41
C ASP A 369 14.99 12.22 -7.20
N MET A 370 14.18 11.17 -6.98
CA MET A 370 14.22 9.92 -7.76
C MET A 370 14.10 10.20 -9.26
N LEU A 371 13.15 11.06 -9.66
CA LEU A 371 12.89 11.37 -11.07
C LEU A 371 14.02 12.16 -11.74
N THR A 372 14.96 12.75 -10.99
CA THR A 372 16.16 13.36 -11.57
C THR A 372 17.13 12.33 -12.17
N ILE A 373 16.99 11.05 -11.85
CA ILE A 373 17.82 9.95 -12.34
C ILE A 373 17.15 9.37 -13.59
N PRO A 374 17.75 9.45 -14.79
CA PRO A 374 17.06 9.13 -16.06
C PRO A 374 16.56 7.69 -16.20
N SER A 375 17.15 6.72 -15.48
CA SER A 375 16.79 5.30 -15.54
C SER A 375 15.74 4.90 -14.51
N THR A 376 15.15 5.85 -13.78
CA THR A 376 14.08 5.57 -12.82
C THR A 376 12.70 5.74 -13.44
N HIS A 377 11.69 5.07 -12.87
CA HIS A 377 10.32 5.19 -13.31
C HIS A 377 9.35 5.17 -12.14
N LEU A 378 8.42 6.11 -12.15
CA LEU A 378 7.34 6.23 -11.16
C LEU A 378 6.02 5.79 -11.78
N VAL A 379 5.36 4.79 -11.19
CA VAL A 379 4.02 4.36 -11.56
C VAL A 379 3.04 4.79 -10.47
N ILE A 380 2.04 5.59 -10.82
CA ILE A 380 1.02 6.07 -9.89
C ILE A 380 -0.29 5.35 -10.18
N ILE A 381 -0.79 4.58 -9.21
CA ILE A 381 -2.06 3.87 -9.29
C ILE A 381 -2.97 4.37 -8.18
N SER A 382 -4.14 4.89 -8.55
CA SER A 382 -5.13 5.37 -7.59
C SER A 382 -6.56 5.15 -8.09
N TYR A 383 -7.48 4.91 -7.16
CA TYR A 383 -8.91 4.82 -7.48
C TYR A 383 -9.49 6.18 -7.88
N ASP A 384 -9.04 7.25 -7.22
CA ASP A 384 -9.46 8.63 -7.47
C ASP A 384 -8.34 9.63 -7.11
N ASP A 385 -8.60 10.90 -7.35
CA ASP A 385 -7.78 12.02 -6.91
C ASP A 385 -8.68 13.19 -6.48
N PRO A 386 -9.41 13.04 -5.35
CA PRO A 386 -10.49 13.96 -4.98
C PRO A 386 -10.02 15.41 -4.78
N ILE A 387 -8.77 15.59 -4.36
CA ILE A 387 -8.18 16.90 -4.07
C ILE A 387 -7.28 17.40 -5.22
N GLY A 388 -7.01 16.53 -6.23
CA GLY A 388 -6.18 16.88 -7.38
C GLY A 388 -4.68 16.90 -7.12
N ARG A 389 -4.20 16.32 -6.02
CA ARG A 389 -2.77 16.32 -5.64
C ARG A 389 -1.90 15.47 -6.56
N ILE A 390 -2.42 14.34 -7.02
CA ILE A 390 -1.71 13.46 -7.96
C ILE A 390 -1.52 14.19 -9.29
N LEU A 391 -2.59 14.76 -9.83
CA LEU A 391 -2.53 15.52 -11.07
C LEU A 391 -1.65 16.78 -10.94
N LYS A 392 -1.66 17.42 -9.78
CA LYS A 392 -0.78 18.56 -9.49
C LYS A 392 0.69 18.13 -9.51
N PHE A 393 1.06 17.07 -8.78
CA PHE A 393 2.43 16.53 -8.77
C PHE A 393 2.90 16.17 -10.19
N TYR A 394 2.04 15.51 -10.97
CA TYR A 394 2.33 15.20 -12.36
C TYR A 394 2.52 16.46 -13.21
N SER A 395 1.64 17.47 -13.07
CA SER A 395 1.70 18.68 -13.90
C SER A 395 2.95 19.53 -13.62
N GLU A 396 3.38 19.58 -12.37
CA GLU A 396 4.54 20.34 -11.89
C GLU A 396 5.88 19.62 -12.19
N SER A 397 5.86 18.30 -12.43
CA SER A 397 7.07 17.54 -12.75
C SER A 397 7.62 17.87 -14.13
N ALA A 398 8.94 18.11 -14.20
CA ALA A 398 9.68 18.22 -15.46
C ALA A 398 9.94 16.86 -16.13
N HIS A 399 9.79 15.74 -15.40
CA HIS A 399 10.17 14.38 -15.80
C HIS A 399 8.95 13.50 -16.11
N LYS A 400 7.97 14.04 -16.85
CA LYS A 400 6.70 13.35 -17.17
C LYS A 400 6.89 12.05 -17.95
N ASP A 401 7.98 11.93 -18.70
CA ASP A 401 8.28 10.73 -19.49
C ASP A 401 8.71 9.52 -18.62
N GLN A 402 9.18 9.81 -17.39
CA GLN A 402 9.49 8.79 -16.38
C GLN A 402 8.29 8.45 -15.49
N MET A 403 7.08 8.89 -15.85
CA MET A 403 5.87 8.67 -15.06
C MET A 403 4.81 7.93 -15.84
N SER A 404 4.23 6.91 -15.23
CA SER A 404 3.01 6.24 -15.67
C SER A 404 1.87 6.55 -14.69
N ILE A 405 0.70 6.84 -15.24
CA ILE A 405 -0.50 7.25 -14.49
C ILE A 405 -1.64 6.28 -14.78
N LEU A 406 -2.23 5.72 -13.74
CA LEU A 406 -3.39 4.84 -13.78
C LEU A 406 -4.37 5.30 -12.69
N ILE A 407 -5.27 6.22 -13.02
CA ILE A 407 -6.25 6.77 -12.07
C ILE A 407 -7.65 6.49 -12.58
N GLY A 408 -8.52 6.04 -11.73
CA GLY A 408 -9.94 5.87 -12.02
C GLY A 408 -10.54 4.60 -11.44
N ALA A 409 -11.86 4.56 -11.41
CA ALA A 409 -12.65 3.49 -10.80
C ALA A 409 -12.35 2.10 -11.39
N ASN A 410 -11.95 2.00 -12.65
CA ASN A 410 -11.59 0.72 -13.27
C ASN A 410 -10.10 0.40 -13.10
N LEU A 411 -9.22 1.40 -13.18
CA LEU A 411 -7.76 1.21 -13.17
C LEU A 411 -7.20 1.07 -11.76
N GLY A 412 -7.80 1.75 -10.78
CA GLY A 412 -7.35 1.76 -9.38
C GLY A 412 -8.11 0.81 -8.45
N ASP A 413 -9.22 0.20 -8.91
CA ASP A 413 -9.91 -0.83 -8.14
C ASP A 413 -8.99 -2.05 -7.93
N ILE A 414 -8.79 -2.47 -6.69
CA ILE A 414 -7.81 -3.52 -6.35
C ILE A 414 -8.17 -4.87 -7.00
N THR A 415 -9.44 -5.17 -7.17
CA THR A 415 -9.90 -6.42 -7.76
C THR A 415 -9.62 -6.44 -9.27
N ASN A 416 -9.99 -5.36 -9.96
CA ASN A 416 -9.70 -5.21 -11.40
C ASN A 416 -8.19 -5.14 -11.65
N LEU A 417 -7.48 -4.36 -10.82
CA LEU A 417 -6.03 -4.18 -10.92
C LEU A 417 -5.30 -5.54 -10.83
N THR A 418 -5.62 -6.34 -9.82
CA THR A 418 -4.99 -7.65 -9.61
C THR A 418 -5.43 -8.68 -10.64
N LYS A 419 -6.67 -8.62 -11.13
CA LYS A 419 -7.20 -9.55 -12.13
C LYS A 419 -6.66 -9.27 -13.53
N ASP A 420 -6.64 -8.00 -13.94
CA ASP A 420 -6.49 -7.65 -15.36
C ASP A 420 -5.17 -6.92 -15.67
N TYR A 421 -4.57 -6.19 -14.73
CA TYR A 421 -3.51 -5.23 -15.08
C TYR A 421 -2.15 -5.53 -14.44
N LEU A 422 -2.12 -6.06 -13.21
CA LEU A 422 -0.84 -6.41 -12.59
C LEU A 422 -0.24 -7.68 -13.19
N PRO A 423 1.09 -7.78 -13.22
CA PRO A 423 1.79 -8.98 -13.66
C PRO A 423 1.36 -10.19 -12.84
N LYS A 424 1.05 -11.29 -13.52
CA LYS A 424 0.81 -12.57 -12.87
C LYS A 424 2.13 -13.24 -12.47
N SER A 425 2.06 -14.18 -11.53
CA SER A 425 3.22 -15.01 -11.20
C SER A 425 3.75 -15.74 -12.45
N ALA A 426 5.03 -16.12 -12.43
CA ALA A 426 5.65 -16.78 -13.57
C ALA A 426 4.96 -18.10 -13.95
N ILE A 427 4.46 -18.83 -12.94
CA ILE A 427 3.71 -20.09 -13.14
C ILE A 427 2.38 -19.82 -13.83
N ASP A 428 1.61 -18.83 -13.35
CA ASP A 428 0.33 -18.45 -13.95
C ASP A 428 0.49 -17.97 -15.39
N ARG A 429 1.54 -17.19 -15.66
CA ARG A 429 1.88 -16.73 -17.03
C ARG A 429 2.20 -17.90 -17.97
N ALA A 430 2.96 -18.88 -17.51
CA ALA A 430 3.27 -20.07 -18.29
C ALA A 430 2.02 -20.89 -18.60
N THR A 431 1.14 -21.04 -17.63
CA THR A 431 -0.15 -21.76 -17.78
C THR A 431 -1.08 -21.04 -18.76
N ILE A 432 -1.23 -19.72 -18.63
CA ILE A 432 -2.06 -18.90 -19.55
C ILE A 432 -1.49 -18.98 -20.96
N ARG A 433 -0.19 -18.78 -21.13
CA ARG A 433 0.45 -18.86 -22.43
C ARG A 433 0.37 -20.23 -23.08
N MET A 434 0.45 -21.29 -22.27
CA MET A 434 0.24 -22.66 -22.75
C MET A 434 -1.21 -22.86 -23.22
N ALA A 435 -2.19 -22.38 -22.47
CA ALA A 435 -3.58 -22.43 -22.86
C ALA A 435 -3.85 -21.68 -24.18
N GLU A 436 -3.32 -20.47 -24.35
CA GLU A 436 -3.41 -19.69 -25.58
C GLU A 436 -2.75 -20.41 -26.78
N LEU A 437 -1.58 -21.01 -26.58
CA LEU A 437 -0.89 -21.78 -27.60
C LEU A 437 -1.67 -23.03 -27.99
N LEU A 438 -2.30 -23.71 -27.05
CA LEU A 438 -3.15 -24.88 -27.32
C LEU A 438 -4.42 -24.48 -28.09
N GLN A 439 -5.07 -23.39 -27.71
CA GLN A 439 -6.21 -22.85 -28.42
C GLN A 439 -5.85 -22.50 -29.87
N ASN A 440 -4.73 -21.80 -30.09
CA ASN A 440 -4.26 -21.46 -31.43
C ASN A 440 -3.90 -22.68 -32.29
N ARG A 441 -3.33 -23.75 -31.68
CA ARG A 441 -2.99 -24.99 -32.38
C ARG A 441 -4.19 -25.86 -32.71
N MET A 442 -5.23 -25.83 -31.87
CA MET A 442 -6.41 -26.68 -32.07
C MET A 442 -7.45 -26.04 -33.00
N GLY A 443 -7.26 -24.81 -33.45
CA GLY A 443 -8.15 -24.14 -34.41
C GLY A 443 -9.58 -23.92 -33.89
N VAL A 444 -9.77 -23.95 -32.58
CA VAL A 444 -11.09 -23.74 -31.96
C VAL A 444 -11.35 -22.26 -31.85
N ALA A 445 -12.16 -21.75 -32.72
CA ALA A 445 -12.75 -20.42 -32.64
C ALA A 445 -13.44 -20.26 -31.27
N SER A 446 -13.11 -19.17 -30.62
CA SER A 446 -13.60 -18.69 -29.35
C SER A 446 -15.08 -18.93 -29.07
N ASN A 447 -15.41 -19.92 -28.30
CA ASN A 447 -16.63 -20.02 -27.51
C ASN A 447 -16.37 -20.96 -26.33
N ILE A 448 -15.56 -20.53 -25.39
CA ILE A 448 -15.47 -21.16 -24.08
C ILE A 448 -15.72 -20.07 -23.05
N ALA A 449 -16.96 -20.08 -22.57
CA ALA A 449 -17.33 -19.55 -21.28
C ALA A 449 -16.41 -20.16 -20.19
N ASN A 450 -16.02 -19.36 -19.23
CA ASN A 450 -15.29 -19.64 -18.00
C ASN A 450 -14.95 -21.14 -17.74
N PRO A 451 -13.67 -21.47 -17.50
CA PRO A 451 -13.33 -22.80 -17.04
C PRO A 451 -13.97 -23.04 -15.67
N THR A 452 -14.99 -23.87 -15.65
CA THR A 452 -15.53 -24.48 -14.43
C THR A 452 -14.41 -25.31 -13.83
N ILE A 453 -13.98 -24.98 -12.62
CA ILE A 453 -13.09 -25.82 -11.83
C ILE A 453 -13.78 -27.17 -11.69
N PRO A 454 -13.12 -28.32 -12.00
CA PRO A 454 -13.73 -29.64 -11.79
C PRO A 454 -14.06 -29.79 -10.31
N ALA A 455 -15.30 -30.18 -10.02
CA ALA A 455 -15.75 -30.52 -8.69
C ALA A 455 -14.81 -31.55 -8.07
N GLN A 456 -14.53 -31.37 -6.79
CA GLN A 456 -13.76 -32.27 -5.95
C GLN A 456 -14.27 -33.70 -6.13
N ILE A 457 -13.36 -34.62 -6.38
CA ILE A 457 -13.62 -36.08 -6.34
C ILE A 457 -13.96 -36.41 -4.88
N GLU A 458 -15.22 -36.73 -4.60
CA GLU A 458 -15.63 -37.29 -3.33
C GLU A 458 -14.90 -38.63 -3.11
N PRO A 459 -14.35 -38.90 -1.94
CA PRO A 459 -13.77 -40.20 -1.67
C PRO A 459 -14.88 -41.24 -1.64
N SER A 460 -14.80 -42.19 -2.55
CA SER A 460 -15.66 -43.34 -2.61
C SER A 460 -15.56 -44.11 -1.28
N THR A 461 -16.67 -44.25 -0.58
CA THR A 461 -16.87 -45.18 0.53
C THR A 461 -16.70 -46.61 -0.01
N THR A 462 -15.55 -47.19 0.22
CA THR A 462 -15.36 -48.66 0.10
C THR A 462 -15.62 -49.28 1.45
N ASN A 463 -16.56 -50.24 1.40
CA ASN A 463 -17.03 -51.09 2.46
C ASN A 463 -15.94 -51.61 3.42
N GLU A 464 -16.18 -51.39 4.71
CA GLU A 464 -15.69 -52.24 5.78
C GLU A 464 -16.35 -53.62 5.67
N SER A 465 -15.60 -54.61 5.27
CA SER A 465 -15.80 -56.01 5.66
C SER A 465 -14.62 -56.85 5.16
N ALA A 466 -13.71 -57.14 6.03
CA ALA A 466 -12.75 -58.23 6.02
C ALA A 466 -11.37 -57.80 6.54
N THR A 467 -11.19 -57.82 7.85
CA THR A 467 -9.92 -58.18 8.52
C THR A 467 -10.08 -58.14 10.05
N GLU A 468 -10.96 -58.99 10.56
CA GLU A 468 -10.78 -59.64 11.87
C GLU A 468 -10.35 -61.04 11.57
N GLU A 469 -9.06 -61.30 11.60
CA GLU A 469 -8.38 -62.58 11.80
C GLU A 469 -6.92 -62.39 11.39
N ILE A 470 -6.08 -62.14 12.35
CA ILE A 470 -4.65 -62.39 12.45
C ILE A 470 -4.05 -61.46 13.52
N ILE A 471 -4.39 -61.68 14.78
CA ILE A 471 -3.50 -61.38 15.91
C ILE A 471 -3.86 -62.40 16.99
N ASN A 472 -3.42 -63.64 16.82
CA ASN A 472 -3.23 -64.62 17.89
C ASN A 472 -2.38 -65.78 17.37
N SER A 473 -1.08 -65.55 17.33
CA SER A 473 -0.08 -66.60 17.49
C SER A 473 1.30 -65.98 17.55
N GLU A 474 1.96 -66.38 18.60
CA GLU A 474 3.38 -66.24 18.93
C GLU A 474 3.75 -65.17 19.95
N SER A 475 3.70 -65.69 21.21
CA SER A 475 4.64 -65.71 22.34
C SER A 475 5.42 -64.41 22.60
#